data_44353a1f06b8d2def4c712faad2a9d97
#
_entry.id   44353a1f06b8d2def4c712faad2a9d97
#
_cell.length_a   1.000
_cell.length_b   1.000
_cell.length_c   1.000
_cell.angle_alpha   90.00
_cell.angle_beta   90.00
_cell.angle_gamma   90.00
#
_symmetry.space_group_name_H-M   'P 1'
#
loop_
_entity.id
_entity.type
_entity.pdbx_description
1 polymer ?
#
loop_
_entity_poly.entity_id
_entity_poly.type
_entity_poly.pdbx_seq_one_letter_code
_entity_poly.pdbx_strand_id
1 'polypeptide(L)'
;VHKPKRIILNTFGSFGDIHPYMAIAMELQRRGHVPVVATMEIYREKIEGAGLEFVAVRPNIPQPKEQDPELIEKIMEPKTGPRFLTEGLIFPAVRDSYADLLKAVAGADLLVTHPAAPAGPLVGRKTGTPWISTVLAPFSFISAYDPPVPPYWQWTRRLSVLGPGVVGFLLGMMKSSHKAKVVTEFRDELGLDDNGNPMFEGQHSPTRVLALFSEVFAKPQPDWPPQTEVAGFCFYDGHHETEVPPELSRFLEKGAPPVVFTLGSSAVWVARDFFRESIEAARRVGRRAVLLIGDERNMPSSLPEGVIALDYVPYLSLLPEACVVVHHGGVGTTSQGLFAGVPTLIVPFAFDQSDNAEHARKLGTSRTLYRKDYFAPRVANELTELLRQPSYARRAIEVSQKLKREDGPARAADLIEQILTRTRNSPEELAYASGD
;
A
#
# COMPACT_ATOMS: atom_id res chain seq x y z
N VAL A 1 -14.21 -31.22 7.44
CA VAL A 1 -12.86 -30.66 7.54
C VAL A 1 -12.37 -30.43 6.11
N HIS A 2 -12.20 -29.21 5.68
CA HIS A 2 -11.65 -28.90 4.35
C HIS A 2 -10.17 -29.33 4.30
N LYS A 3 -9.76 -29.97 3.18
CA LYS A 3 -8.34 -30.31 2.97
C LYS A 3 -7.52 -29.04 2.94
N PRO A 4 -6.42 -28.93 3.69
CA PRO A 4 -5.49 -27.79 3.62
C PRO A 4 -5.11 -27.46 2.17
N LYS A 5 -5.07 -26.19 1.84
CA LYS A 5 -4.72 -25.66 0.51
C LYS A 5 -3.42 -24.87 0.59
N ARG A 6 -2.51 -25.11 -0.36
CA ARG A 6 -1.27 -24.36 -0.51
C ARG A 6 -1.52 -23.11 -1.37
N ILE A 7 -1.34 -21.93 -0.78
CA ILE A 7 -1.67 -20.65 -1.41
C ILE A 7 -0.41 -19.78 -1.44
N ILE A 8 0.03 -19.43 -2.64
CA ILE A 8 1.19 -18.55 -2.81
C ILE A 8 0.72 -17.11 -2.88
N LEU A 9 1.21 -16.27 -1.97
CA LEU A 9 0.92 -14.84 -1.93
C LEU A 9 2.17 -14.08 -2.40
N ASN A 10 2.18 -13.71 -3.68
CA ASN A 10 3.32 -13.04 -4.30
C ASN A 10 3.15 -11.53 -4.24
N THR A 11 4.05 -10.85 -3.54
CA THR A 11 4.06 -9.39 -3.38
C THR A 11 5.45 -8.81 -3.55
N PHE A 12 5.51 -7.49 -3.77
CA PHE A 12 6.74 -6.74 -3.92
C PHE A 12 6.52 -5.29 -3.48
N GLY A 13 7.47 -4.72 -2.76
CA GLY A 13 7.42 -3.32 -2.36
C GLY A 13 7.90 -3.08 -0.92
N SER A 14 7.34 -2.06 -0.27
CA SER A 14 7.63 -1.68 1.11
C SER A 14 6.75 -2.44 2.11
N PHE A 15 6.87 -2.16 3.40
CA PHE A 15 5.95 -2.72 4.41
C PHE A 15 4.47 -2.43 4.11
N GLY A 16 4.16 -1.31 3.43
CA GLY A 16 2.80 -1.02 2.98
C GLY A 16 2.24 -2.06 2.01
N ASP A 17 3.12 -2.72 1.25
CA ASP A 17 2.77 -3.76 0.28
C ASP A 17 2.83 -5.17 0.88
N ILE A 18 3.68 -5.39 1.88
CA ILE A 18 3.91 -6.70 2.51
C ILE A 18 2.89 -7.00 3.61
N HIS A 19 2.60 -6.03 4.48
CA HIS A 19 1.73 -6.22 5.64
C HIS A 19 0.32 -6.71 5.28
N PRO A 20 -0.37 -6.19 4.25
CA PRO A 20 -1.67 -6.73 3.85
C PRO A 20 -1.62 -8.21 3.47
N TYR A 21 -0.55 -8.66 2.83
CA TYR A 21 -0.37 -10.06 2.47
C TYR A 21 -0.08 -10.94 3.67
N MET A 22 0.70 -10.43 4.64
CA MET A 22 0.92 -11.13 5.90
C MET A 22 -0.38 -11.29 6.69
N ALA A 23 -1.22 -10.24 6.74
CA ALA A 23 -2.52 -10.30 7.42
C ALA A 23 -3.44 -11.35 6.79
N ILE A 24 -3.52 -11.39 5.45
CA ILE A 24 -4.30 -12.41 4.72
C ILE A 24 -3.71 -13.80 4.94
N ALA A 25 -2.38 -13.94 4.91
CA ALA A 25 -1.70 -15.21 5.15
C ALA A 25 -1.99 -15.75 6.54
N MET A 26 -1.91 -14.92 7.58
CA MET A 26 -2.23 -15.34 8.95
C MET A 26 -3.69 -15.79 9.09
N GLU A 27 -4.62 -15.08 8.46
CA GLU A 27 -6.02 -15.48 8.48
C GLU A 27 -6.25 -16.80 7.74
N LEU A 28 -5.62 -17.03 6.59
CA LEU A 28 -5.67 -18.31 5.87
C LEU A 28 -5.04 -19.45 6.68
N GLN A 29 -3.93 -19.18 7.37
CA GLN A 29 -3.29 -20.17 8.26
C GLN A 29 -4.20 -20.52 9.44
N ARG A 30 -4.86 -19.52 10.05
CA ARG A 30 -5.85 -19.72 11.13
C ARG A 30 -7.02 -20.61 10.66
N ARG A 31 -7.37 -20.55 9.37
CA ARG A 31 -8.41 -21.42 8.76
C ARG A 31 -7.90 -22.80 8.36
N GLY A 32 -6.63 -23.11 8.58
CA GLY A 32 -6.03 -24.40 8.33
C GLY A 32 -5.49 -24.60 6.91
N HIS A 33 -5.27 -23.51 6.16
CA HIS A 33 -4.54 -23.53 4.89
C HIS A 33 -3.02 -23.40 5.11
N VAL A 34 -2.26 -23.57 4.04
CA VAL A 34 -0.79 -23.42 4.02
C VAL A 34 -0.45 -22.23 3.12
N PRO A 35 -0.52 -21.00 3.66
CA PRO A 35 -0.10 -19.80 2.94
C PRO A 35 1.42 -19.69 2.89
N VAL A 36 1.95 -19.25 1.76
CA VAL A 36 3.37 -18.99 1.54
C VAL A 36 3.53 -17.55 1.03
N VAL A 37 4.26 -16.71 1.75
CA VAL A 37 4.53 -15.36 1.30
C VAL A 37 5.78 -15.36 0.42
N ALA A 38 5.59 -15.04 -0.86
CA ALA A 38 6.63 -15.04 -1.87
C ALA A 38 7.03 -13.59 -2.21
N THR A 39 8.18 -13.14 -1.71
CA THR A 39 8.64 -11.75 -1.84
C THR A 39 10.17 -11.63 -1.71
N MET A 40 10.67 -10.39 -1.63
CA MET A 40 12.11 -10.10 -1.50
C MET A 40 12.72 -10.75 -0.25
N GLU A 41 13.97 -11.20 -0.37
CA GLU A 41 14.74 -11.86 0.70
C GLU A 41 14.80 -11.04 1.99
N ILE A 42 14.85 -9.71 1.89
CA ILE A 42 14.94 -8.80 3.03
C ILE A 42 13.79 -8.94 4.05
N TYR A 43 12.69 -9.57 3.68
CA TYR A 43 11.52 -9.78 4.55
C TYR A 43 11.44 -11.16 5.17
N ARG A 44 12.40 -12.06 4.88
CA ARG A 44 12.43 -13.44 5.41
C ARG A 44 12.25 -13.48 6.91
N GLU A 45 13.15 -12.81 7.63
CA GLU A 45 13.16 -12.83 9.10
C GLU A 45 11.82 -12.37 9.69
N LYS A 46 11.24 -11.31 9.13
CA LYS A 46 9.94 -10.79 9.57
C LYS A 46 8.79 -11.77 9.31
N ILE A 47 8.77 -12.40 8.12
CA ILE A 47 7.70 -13.29 7.71
C ILE A 47 7.78 -14.62 8.47
N GLU A 48 8.97 -15.21 8.55
CA GLU A 48 9.21 -16.44 9.31
C GLU A 48 9.03 -16.21 10.82
N GLY A 49 9.44 -15.04 11.33
CA GLY A 49 9.20 -14.64 12.73
C GLY A 49 7.72 -14.50 13.08
N ALA A 50 6.87 -14.21 12.11
CA ALA A 50 5.41 -14.25 12.26
C ALA A 50 4.79 -15.66 12.12
N GLY A 51 5.61 -16.71 11.97
CA GLY A 51 5.16 -18.09 11.83
C GLY A 51 4.59 -18.44 10.44
N LEU A 52 4.92 -17.68 9.40
CA LEU A 52 4.48 -17.89 8.03
C LEU A 52 5.57 -18.55 7.18
N GLU A 53 5.20 -19.37 6.21
CA GLU A 53 6.15 -19.87 5.21
C GLU A 53 6.59 -18.74 4.29
N PHE A 54 7.89 -18.71 3.97
CA PHE A 54 8.51 -17.72 3.09
C PHE A 54 9.22 -18.34 1.90
N VAL A 55 9.12 -17.70 0.75
CA VAL A 55 9.92 -18.01 -0.45
C VAL A 55 10.48 -16.71 -1.02
N ALA A 56 11.80 -16.68 -1.26
CA ALA A 56 12.45 -15.54 -1.90
C ALA A 56 12.08 -15.46 -3.37
N VAL A 57 11.68 -14.26 -3.81
CA VAL A 57 11.43 -13.92 -5.23
C VAL A 57 12.15 -12.61 -5.53
N ARG A 58 12.99 -12.62 -6.56
CA ARG A 58 13.72 -11.44 -7.05
C ARG A 58 12.77 -10.40 -7.68
N PRO A 59 13.16 -9.11 -7.83
CA PRO A 59 14.49 -8.59 -7.51
C PRO A 59 14.70 -8.47 -6.01
N ASN A 60 15.93 -8.74 -5.56
CA ASN A 60 16.34 -8.45 -4.21
C ASN A 60 16.89 -7.02 -4.17
N ILE A 61 16.07 -6.08 -3.73
CA ILE A 61 16.52 -4.72 -3.44
C ILE A 61 17.05 -4.74 -2.00
N PRO A 62 18.30 -4.32 -1.76
CA PRO A 62 18.86 -4.28 -0.40
C PRO A 62 17.99 -3.43 0.55
N GLN A 63 18.14 -3.64 1.86
CA GLN A 63 17.49 -2.76 2.85
C GLN A 63 17.94 -1.31 2.64
N PRO A 64 17.06 -0.32 2.85
CA PRO A 64 17.42 1.08 2.67
C PRO A 64 18.65 1.53 3.47
N LYS A 65 18.93 0.92 4.62
CA LYS A 65 20.17 1.15 5.41
C LYS A 65 21.45 0.79 4.66
N GLU A 66 21.36 -0.18 3.73
CA GLU A 66 22.47 -0.73 2.96
C GLU A 66 22.53 -0.13 1.54
N GLN A 67 21.52 0.65 1.16
CA GLN A 67 21.44 1.27 -0.17
C GLN A 67 22.24 2.56 -0.23
N ASP A 68 22.72 2.83 -1.44
CA ASP A 68 23.20 4.16 -1.80
C ASP A 68 22.04 5.18 -1.63
N PRO A 69 22.26 6.25 -0.84
CA PRO A 69 21.28 7.31 -0.69
C PRO A 69 20.76 7.89 -2.01
N GLU A 70 21.60 7.94 -3.05
CA GLU A 70 21.21 8.38 -4.38
C GLU A 70 20.16 7.45 -5.04
N LEU A 71 20.26 6.14 -4.80
CA LEU A 71 19.28 5.17 -5.33
C LEU A 71 17.90 5.43 -4.71
N ILE A 72 17.87 5.65 -3.39
CA ILE A 72 16.62 5.93 -2.68
C ILE A 72 16.01 7.26 -3.16
N GLU A 73 16.83 8.30 -3.31
CA GLU A 73 16.36 9.59 -3.84
C GLU A 73 15.80 9.45 -5.26
N LYS A 74 16.42 8.64 -6.12
CA LYS A 74 15.91 8.34 -7.47
C LYS A 74 14.58 7.61 -7.44
N ILE A 75 14.41 6.61 -6.56
CA ILE A 75 13.14 5.88 -6.40
C ILE A 75 12.03 6.81 -5.87
N MET A 76 12.35 7.69 -4.95
CA MET A 76 11.39 8.59 -4.29
C MET A 76 11.23 9.93 -5.01
N GLU A 77 11.83 10.10 -6.20
CA GLU A 77 11.62 11.30 -7.01
C GLU A 77 10.18 11.28 -7.59
N PRO A 78 9.36 12.32 -7.35
CA PRO A 78 7.94 12.27 -7.69
C PRO A 78 7.62 12.03 -9.17
N LYS A 79 8.42 12.53 -10.10
CA LYS A 79 8.12 12.45 -11.54
C LYS A 79 8.70 11.19 -12.19
N THR A 80 9.92 10.86 -11.84
CA THR A 80 10.70 9.80 -12.51
C THR A 80 10.83 8.53 -11.68
N GLY A 81 10.63 8.63 -10.37
CA GLY A 81 10.81 7.51 -9.44
C GLY A 81 9.93 6.29 -9.74
N PRO A 82 8.63 6.43 -9.97
CA PRO A 82 7.78 5.30 -10.34
C PRO A 82 8.24 4.59 -11.62
N ARG A 83 8.66 5.36 -12.62
CA ARG A 83 9.21 4.82 -13.86
C ARG A 83 10.57 4.16 -13.64
N PHE A 84 11.45 4.78 -12.85
CA PHE A 84 12.75 4.21 -12.51
C PHE A 84 12.60 2.88 -11.75
N LEU A 85 11.68 2.82 -10.79
CA LEU A 85 11.40 1.57 -10.05
C LEU A 85 10.88 0.46 -10.99
N THR A 86 9.92 0.78 -11.86
CA THR A 86 9.32 -0.23 -12.74
C THR A 86 10.25 -0.63 -13.88
N GLU A 87 10.69 0.33 -14.71
CA GLU A 87 11.51 0.05 -15.91
C GLU A 87 12.98 -0.22 -15.59
N GLY A 88 13.51 0.33 -14.47
CA GLY A 88 14.91 0.17 -14.10
C GLY A 88 15.21 -1.00 -13.17
N LEU A 89 14.26 -1.41 -12.32
CA LEU A 89 14.50 -2.45 -11.32
C LEU A 89 13.56 -3.65 -11.47
N ILE A 90 12.23 -3.44 -11.57
CA ILE A 90 11.27 -4.55 -11.57
C ILE A 90 11.25 -5.29 -12.91
N PHE A 91 11.09 -4.59 -14.02
CA PHE A 91 10.97 -5.24 -15.34
C PHE A 91 12.23 -5.95 -15.80
N PRO A 92 13.46 -5.43 -15.61
CA PRO A 92 14.67 -6.18 -15.91
C PRO A 92 14.77 -7.51 -15.16
N ALA A 93 14.23 -7.59 -13.95
CA ALA A 93 14.23 -8.80 -13.12
C ALA A 93 13.10 -9.77 -13.42
N VAL A 94 12.18 -9.48 -14.36
CA VAL A 94 10.98 -10.31 -14.60
C VAL A 94 11.27 -11.77 -14.88
N ARG A 95 12.35 -12.07 -15.61
CA ARG A 95 12.77 -13.46 -15.92
C ARG A 95 13.21 -14.20 -14.67
N ASP A 96 13.98 -13.54 -13.84
CA ASP A 96 14.45 -14.09 -12.56
C ASP A 96 13.30 -14.28 -11.59
N SER A 97 12.42 -13.28 -11.48
CA SER A 97 11.20 -13.35 -10.66
C SER A 97 10.29 -14.51 -11.13
N TYR A 98 10.17 -14.68 -12.44
CA TYR A 98 9.41 -15.78 -13.03
C TYR A 98 10.01 -17.14 -12.67
N ALA A 99 11.32 -17.30 -12.79
CA ALA A 99 12.01 -18.56 -12.47
C ALA A 99 11.90 -18.92 -10.99
N ASP A 100 11.96 -17.94 -10.09
CA ASP A 100 11.80 -18.15 -8.65
C ASP A 100 10.34 -18.49 -8.31
N LEU A 101 9.39 -17.74 -8.84
CA LEU A 101 7.97 -17.96 -8.58
C LEU A 101 7.45 -19.26 -9.20
N LEU A 102 7.98 -19.68 -10.36
CA LEU A 102 7.65 -20.96 -10.99
C LEU A 102 7.96 -22.15 -10.07
N LYS A 103 9.05 -22.07 -9.30
CA LYS A 103 9.39 -23.09 -8.29
C LYS A 103 8.42 -23.03 -7.10
N ALA A 104 8.06 -21.81 -6.66
CA ALA A 104 7.17 -21.60 -5.54
C ALA A 104 5.75 -22.14 -5.77
N VAL A 105 5.21 -21.99 -7.00
CA VAL A 105 3.86 -22.45 -7.35
C VAL A 105 3.74 -23.95 -7.60
N ALA A 106 4.84 -24.70 -7.61
CA ALA A 106 4.78 -26.15 -7.77
C ALA A 106 3.94 -26.78 -6.66
N GLY A 107 2.83 -27.43 -7.06
CA GLY A 107 1.87 -28.00 -6.12
C GLY A 107 0.99 -26.99 -5.36
N ALA A 108 0.98 -25.71 -5.77
CA ALA A 108 0.07 -24.72 -5.22
C ALA A 108 -1.36 -24.90 -5.78
N ASP A 109 -2.34 -24.64 -4.93
CA ASP A 109 -3.76 -24.62 -5.30
C ASP A 109 -4.21 -23.27 -5.84
N LEU A 110 -3.51 -22.18 -5.46
CA LEU A 110 -3.82 -20.80 -5.88
C LEU A 110 -2.58 -19.92 -5.80
N LEU A 111 -2.48 -18.98 -6.72
CA LEU A 111 -1.53 -17.88 -6.70
C LEU A 111 -2.29 -16.54 -6.54
N VAL A 112 -1.89 -15.74 -5.57
CA VAL A 112 -2.35 -14.34 -5.35
C VAL A 112 -1.24 -13.40 -5.77
N THR A 113 -1.53 -12.42 -6.65
CA THR A 113 -0.51 -11.56 -7.25
C THR A 113 -0.68 -10.09 -6.88
N HIS A 114 0.44 -9.38 -6.81
CA HIS A 114 0.51 -7.93 -6.54
C HIS A 114 0.73 -7.15 -7.85
N PRO A 115 0.22 -5.93 -8.00
CA PRO A 115 0.43 -5.09 -9.19
C PRO A 115 1.90 -4.87 -9.56
N ALA A 116 2.78 -4.76 -8.56
CA ALA A 116 4.22 -4.59 -8.77
C ALA A 116 4.99 -5.93 -8.95
N ALA A 117 4.28 -7.06 -9.13
CA ALA A 117 4.87 -8.38 -9.35
C ALA A 117 4.49 -8.95 -10.74
N PRO A 118 5.04 -8.41 -11.84
CA PRO A 118 4.62 -8.74 -13.21
C PRO A 118 4.86 -10.20 -13.61
N ALA A 119 5.72 -10.93 -12.89
CA ALA A 119 5.93 -12.36 -13.09
C ALA A 119 4.70 -13.21 -12.67
N GLY A 120 3.90 -12.74 -11.72
CA GLY A 120 2.76 -13.49 -11.18
C GLY A 120 1.75 -13.90 -12.25
N PRO A 121 1.17 -12.96 -13.03
CA PRO A 121 0.26 -13.29 -14.13
C PRO A 121 0.89 -14.23 -15.18
N LEU A 122 2.17 -14.06 -15.49
CA LEU A 122 2.88 -14.90 -16.45
C LEU A 122 3.00 -16.36 -15.96
N VAL A 123 3.36 -16.54 -14.69
CA VAL A 123 3.45 -17.88 -14.07
C VAL A 123 2.07 -18.54 -14.01
N GLY A 124 1.05 -17.84 -13.50
CA GLY A 124 -0.30 -18.39 -13.41
C GLY A 124 -0.83 -18.88 -14.77
N ARG A 125 -0.67 -18.05 -15.81
CA ARG A 125 -1.08 -18.36 -17.18
C ARG A 125 -0.26 -19.49 -17.82
N LYS A 126 1.05 -19.53 -17.59
CA LYS A 126 1.92 -20.56 -18.20
C LYS A 126 1.75 -21.93 -17.56
N THR A 127 1.53 -21.98 -16.25
CA THR A 127 1.39 -23.24 -15.50
C THR A 127 -0.05 -23.76 -15.42
N GLY A 128 -1.04 -22.92 -15.75
CA GLY A 128 -2.44 -23.23 -15.49
C GLY A 128 -2.80 -23.18 -14.00
N THR A 129 -1.90 -22.75 -13.11
CA THR A 129 -2.22 -22.55 -11.71
C THR A 129 -3.30 -21.48 -11.58
N PRO A 130 -4.43 -21.75 -10.93
CA PRO A 130 -5.45 -20.73 -10.68
C PRO A 130 -4.83 -19.51 -10.02
N TRP A 131 -5.18 -18.31 -10.48
CA TRP A 131 -4.62 -17.10 -9.92
C TRP A 131 -5.64 -15.99 -9.80
N ILE A 132 -5.44 -15.12 -8.81
CA ILE A 132 -6.19 -13.90 -8.58
C ILE A 132 -5.20 -12.75 -8.40
N SER A 133 -5.64 -11.54 -8.68
CA SER A 133 -4.84 -10.34 -8.45
C SER A 133 -5.40 -9.49 -7.31
N THR A 134 -4.56 -8.66 -6.73
CA THR A 134 -4.97 -7.69 -5.71
C THR A 134 -4.70 -6.27 -6.18
N VAL A 135 -5.33 -5.30 -5.54
CA VAL A 135 -5.08 -3.86 -5.69
C VAL A 135 -5.11 -3.24 -4.31
N LEU A 136 -4.02 -2.58 -3.89
CA LEU A 136 -3.88 -2.04 -2.55
C LEU A 136 -4.40 -0.61 -2.41
N ALA A 137 -4.41 0.15 -3.53
CA ALA A 137 -4.87 1.53 -3.56
C ALA A 137 -5.70 1.80 -4.83
N PRO A 138 -6.74 2.66 -4.77
CA PRO A 138 -7.59 2.99 -5.91
C PRO A 138 -6.82 3.49 -7.13
N PHE A 139 -5.70 4.17 -6.91
CA PHE A 139 -4.78 4.66 -7.93
C PHE A 139 -4.43 3.62 -9.00
N SER A 140 -4.27 2.35 -8.62
CA SER A 140 -3.87 1.26 -9.54
C SER A 140 -4.93 0.89 -10.58
N PHE A 141 -6.19 1.24 -10.37
CA PHE A 141 -7.25 1.01 -11.38
C PHE A 141 -7.23 2.02 -12.52
N ILE A 142 -6.64 3.21 -12.30
CA ILE A 142 -6.56 4.29 -13.31
C ILE A 142 -7.95 4.53 -13.94
N SER A 143 -8.94 4.77 -13.07
CA SER A 143 -10.34 4.96 -13.47
C SER A 143 -10.58 6.33 -14.11
N ALA A 144 -11.39 6.36 -15.16
CA ALA A 144 -11.87 7.61 -15.76
C ALA A 144 -12.98 8.27 -14.94
N TYR A 145 -13.66 7.52 -14.08
CA TYR A 145 -14.72 8.02 -13.18
C TYR A 145 -14.17 8.58 -11.87
N ASP A 146 -13.00 8.09 -11.43
CA ASP A 146 -12.25 8.62 -10.29
C ASP A 146 -10.78 8.77 -10.70
N PRO A 147 -10.47 9.87 -11.43
CA PRO A 147 -9.16 10.04 -12.06
C PRO A 147 -8.03 10.09 -11.06
N PRO A 148 -6.93 9.34 -11.28
CA PRO A 148 -5.81 9.31 -10.38
C PRO A 148 -5.15 10.69 -10.25
N VAL A 149 -4.63 10.99 -9.04
CA VAL A 149 -3.92 12.23 -8.73
C VAL A 149 -2.43 11.95 -8.54
N PRO A 150 -1.61 12.06 -9.59
CA PRO A 150 -0.17 11.89 -9.49
C PRO A 150 0.50 12.96 -8.61
N PRO A 151 1.67 12.67 -8.01
CA PRO A 151 2.33 13.57 -7.05
C PRO A 151 2.66 14.96 -7.60
N TYR A 152 2.87 15.09 -8.91
CA TYR A 152 3.31 16.34 -9.56
C TYR A 152 2.22 17.00 -10.42
N TRP A 153 1.07 16.34 -10.67
CA TRP A 153 -0.04 16.86 -11.47
C TRP A 153 -1.31 17.06 -10.64
N GLN A 154 -1.21 17.86 -9.62
CA GLN A 154 -2.31 18.12 -8.68
C GLN A 154 -3.60 18.68 -9.35
N TRP A 155 -3.46 19.31 -10.52
CA TRP A 155 -4.60 19.79 -11.29
C TRP A 155 -5.48 18.65 -11.83
N THR A 156 -4.93 17.42 -11.94
CA THR A 156 -5.68 16.24 -12.40
C THR A 156 -6.88 15.92 -11.51
N ARG A 157 -6.87 16.31 -10.23
CA ARG A 157 -8.04 16.23 -9.34
C ARG A 157 -9.28 16.92 -9.90
N ARG A 158 -9.12 17.85 -10.85
CA ARG A 158 -10.21 18.57 -11.53
C ARG A 158 -10.63 17.90 -12.84
N LEU A 159 -9.96 16.86 -13.29
CA LEU A 159 -10.28 16.19 -14.55
C LEU A 159 -11.67 15.56 -14.54
N SER A 160 -12.17 15.15 -13.37
CA SER A 160 -13.55 14.65 -13.22
C SER A 160 -14.62 15.59 -13.78
N VAL A 161 -14.35 16.90 -13.82
CA VAL A 161 -15.25 17.92 -14.39
C VAL A 161 -15.42 17.72 -15.91
N LEU A 162 -14.43 17.14 -16.61
CA LEU A 162 -14.46 16.91 -18.05
C LEU A 162 -15.34 15.70 -18.45
N GLY A 163 -15.80 14.92 -17.46
CA GLY A 163 -16.54 13.69 -17.66
C GLY A 163 -15.69 12.48 -18.06
N PRO A 164 -16.18 11.26 -17.81
CA PRO A 164 -15.39 10.03 -17.94
C PRO A 164 -14.98 9.73 -19.41
N GLY A 165 -15.71 10.18 -20.40
CA GLY A 165 -15.34 9.96 -21.82
C GLY A 165 -14.04 10.68 -22.20
N VAL A 166 -13.90 11.96 -21.84
CA VAL A 166 -12.68 12.74 -22.13
C VAL A 166 -11.51 12.22 -21.28
N VAL A 167 -11.77 11.97 -20.00
CA VAL A 167 -10.74 11.45 -19.09
C VAL A 167 -10.26 10.08 -19.56
N GLY A 168 -11.16 9.18 -19.93
CA GLY A 168 -10.82 7.85 -20.45
C GLY A 168 -9.95 7.91 -21.71
N PHE A 169 -10.25 8.84 -22.63
CA PHE A 169 -9.41 9.07 -23.81
C PHE A 169 -7.98 9.50 -23.42
N LEU A 170 -7.84 10.46 -22.50
CA LEU A 170 -6.55 10.94 -22.03
C LEU A 170 -5.74 9.84 -21.32
N LEU A 171 -6.40 9.06 -20.46
CA LEU A 171 -5.80 7.92 -19.78
C LEU A 171 -5.39 6.81 -20.76
N GLY A 172 -6.20 6.56 -21.80
CA GLY A 172 -5.86 5.63 -22.88
C GLY A 172 -4.59 6.04 -23.63
N MET A 173 -4.44 7.32 -23.95
CA MET A 173 -3.20 7.85 -24.54
C MET A 173 -1.99 7.68 -23.59
N MET A 174 -2.17 7.94 -22.31
CA MET A 174 -1.13 7.74 -21.30
C MET A 174 -0.72 6.25 -21.24
N LYS A 175 -1.67 5.34 -21.12
CA LYS A 175 -1.42 3.90 -21.06
C LYS A 175 -0.68 3.40 -22.29
N SER A 176 -1.06 3.85 -23.49
CA SER A 176 -0.41 3.46 -24.74
C SER A 176 1.03 3.94 -24.88
N SER A 177 1.42 4.99 -24.15
CA SER A 177 2.79 5.51 -24.13
C SER A 177 3.75 4.70 -23.23
N HIS A 178 3.20 3.88 -22.32
CA HIS A 178 3.96 3.06 -21.36
C HIS A 178 3.89 1.57 -21.75
N LYS A 179 4.85 1.10 -22.53
CA LYS A 179 4.76 -0.22 -23.20
C LYS A 179 5.32 -1.41 -22.42
N ALA A 180 5.84 -1.26 -21.20
CA ALA A 180 6.42 -2.38 -20.43
C ALA A 180 7.15 -3.44 -21.32
N LYS A 181 7.97 -2.98 -22.28
CA LYS A 181 8.52 -3.76 -23.41
C LYS A 181 9.17 -5.07 -22.98
N VAL A 182 9.99 -5.02 -21.92
CA VAL A 182 10.69 -6.21 -21.39
C VAL A 182 9.73 -7.30 -20.96
N VAL A 183 8.60 -6.91 -20.34
CA VAL A 183 7.59 -7.88 -19.86
C VAL A 183 6.76 -8.44 -21.01
N THR A 184 6.44 -7.61 -22.02
CA THR A 184 5.69 -8.06 -23.19
C THR A 184 6.53 -8.99 -24.07
N GLU A 185 7.80 -8.68 -24.29
CA GLU A 185 8.72 -9.56 -25.02
C GLU A 185 8.87 -10.91 -24.31
N PHE A 186 8.99 -10.90 -22.98
CA PHE A 186 9.08 -12.15 -22.23
C PHE A 186 7.77 -12.93 -22.26
N ARG A 187 6.62 -12.28 -22.19
CA ARG A 187 5.31 -12.92 -22.39
C ARG A 187 5.24 -13.64 -23.75
N ASP A 188 5.67 -12.96 -24.81
CA ASP A 188 5.66 -13.51 -26.18
C ASP A 188 6.63 -14.70 -26.32
N GLU A 189 7.82 -14.65 -25.70
CA GLU A 189 8.76 -15.78 -25.65
C GLU A 189 8.17 -17.00 -24.92
N LEU A 190 7.33 -16.75 -23.90
CA LEU A 190 6.60 -17.83 -23.20
C LEU A 190 5.47 -18.42 -24.06
N GLY A 191 5.16 -17.85 -25.22
CA GLY A 191 4.04 -18.25 -26.07
C GLY A 191 2.67 -17.97 -25.44
N LEU A 192 2.57 -16.89 -24.66
CA LEU A 192 1.31 -16.48 -24.03
C LEU A 192 0.63 -15.37 -24.86
N ASP A 193 -0.69 -15.49 -25.03
CA ASP A 193 -1.48 -14.51 -25.75
C ASP A 193 -1.41 -13.10 -25.14
N ASP A 194 -1.75 -12.09 -25.93
CA ASP A 194 -1.87 -10.73 -25.44
C ASP A 194 -3.07 -10.58 -24.52
N ASN A 195 -2.84 -10.11 -23.31
CA ASN A 195 -3.86 -9.80 -22.30
C ASN A 195 -3.85 -8.31 -21.92
N GLY A 196 -3.34 -7.47 -22.81
CA GLY A 196 -3.22 -6.03 -22.58
C GLY A 196 -1.86 -5.64 -22.00
N ASN A 197 -1.76 -4.38 -21.62
CA ASN A 197 -0.53 -3.83 -21.06
C ASN A 197 -0.26 -4.40 -19.67
N PRO A 198 0.92 -4.99 -19.42
CA PRO A 198 1.25 -5.61 -18.12
C PRO A 198 1.17 -4.66 -16.91
N MET A 199 1.32 -3.35 -17.12
CA MET A 199 1.22 -2.35 -16.05
C MET A 199 -0.23 -1.96 -15.70
N PHE A 200 -1.16 -2.24 -16.60
CA PHE A 200 -2.56 -1.78 -16.47
C PHE A 200 -3.53 -2.95 -16.54
N GLU A 201 -3.97 -3.32 -17.72
CA GLU A 201 -4.97 -4.38 -17.88
C GLU A 201 -4.42 -5.76 -17.58
N GLY A 202 -3.18 -6.04 -18.04
CA GLY A 202 -2.54 -7.36 -17.96
C GLY A 202 -2.19 -7.83 -16.54
N GLN A 203 -2.20 -6.94 -15.57
CA GLN A 203 -1.99 -7.29 -14.16
C GLN A 203 -3.25 -7.86 -13.49
N HIS A 204 -4.43 -7.61 -14.04
CA HIS A 204 -5.69 -8.03 -13.44
C HIS A 204 -6.06 -9.45 -13.86
N SER A 205 -6.35 -10.29 -12.86
CA SER A 205 -6.80 -11.65 -13.11
C SER A 205 -8.21 -11.67 -13.70
N PRO A 206 -8.47 -12.48 -14.73
CA PRO A 206 -9.83 -12.69 -15.23
C PRO A 206 -10.73 -13.42 -14.22
N THR A 207 -10.15 -14.13 -13.26
CA THR A 207 -10.89 -14.89 -12.25
C THR A 207 -11.43 -13.99 -11.16
N ARG A 208 -10.57 -13.15 -10.54
CA ARG A 208 -10.93 -12.21 -9.48
C ARG A 208 -9.85 -11.17 -9.25
N VAL A 209 -10.29 -9.95 -8.95
CA VAL A 209 -9.44 -8.87 -8.45
C VAL A 209 -9.89 -8.52 -7.03
N LEU A 210 -9.01 -8.60 -6.04
CA LEU A 210 -9.29 -8.19 -4.67
C LEU A 210 -8.82 -6.76 -4.43
N ALA A 211 -9.75 -5.84 -4.21
CA ALA A 211 -9.42 -4.49 -3.76
C ALA A 211 -9.23 -4.50 -2.24
N LEU A 212 -7.98 -4.38 -1.78
CA LEU A 212 -7.58 -4.45 -0.37
C LEU A 212 -7.69 -3.07 0.31
N PHE A 213 -8.78 -2.38 0.03
CA PHE A 213 -9.16 -1.13 0.67
C PHE A 213 -10.68 -1.07 0.85
N SER A 214 -11.15 -0.19 1.75
CA SER A 214 -12.57 -0.06 2.09
C SER A 214 -13.36 0.71 1.04
N GLU A 215 -14.63 0.35 0.84
CA GLU A 215 -15.58 1.16 0.06
C GLU A 215 -15.83 2.55 0.68
N VAL A 216 -15.56 2.71 1.97
CA VAL A 216 -15.57 4.03 2.62
C VAL A 216 -14.50 4.93 2.05
N PHE A 217 -13.33 4.37 1.69
CA PHE A 217 -12.20 5.09 1.12
C PHE A 217 -12.39 5.35 -0.38
N ALA A 218 -12.75 4.32 -1.15
CA ALA A 218 -13.05 4.44 -2.57
C ALA A 218 -14.11 3.42 -2.99
N LYS A 219 -15.18 3.90 -3.63
CA LYS A 219 -16.27 3.06 -4.12
C LYS A 219 -15.89 2.42 -5.46
N PRO A 220 -16.42 1.21 -5.75
CA PRO A 220 -16.30 0.61 -7.08
C PRO A 220 -16.72 1.57 -8.20
N GLN A 221 -15.96 1.59 -9.28
CA GLN A 221 -16.22 2.42 -10.45
C GLN A 221 -16.66 1.54 -11.64
N PRO A 222 -17.47 2.09 -12.59
CA PRO A 222 -17.99 1.33 -13.73
C PRO A 222 -16.92 0.76 -14.66
N ASP A 223 -15.73 1.34 -14.67
CA ASP A 223 -14.59 0.95 -15.52
C ASP A 223 -13.53 0.11 -14.79
N TRP A 224 -13.78 -0.29 -13.54
CA TRP A 224 -12.97 -1.30 -12.90
C TRP A 224 -13.18 -2.67 -13.55
N PRO A 225 -12.21 -3.59 -13.47
CA PRO A 225 -12.45 -4.97 -13.89
C PRO A 225 -13.72 -5.52 -13.26
N PRO A 226 -14.67 -6.09 -14.04
CA PRO A 226 -16.00 -6.45 -13.53
C PRO A 226 -15.96 -7.55 -12.44
N GLN A 227 -14.88 -8.32 -12.37
CA GLN A 227 -14.65 -9.35 -11.34
C GLN A 227 -13.99 -8.78 -10.07
N THR A 228 -13.98 -7.45 -9.89
CA THR A 228 -13.40 -6.82 -8.69
C THR A 228 -14.33 -6.97 -7.50
N GLU A 229 -13.76 -7.45 -6.39
CA GLU A 229 -14.42 -7.54 -5.08
C GLU A 229 -13.65 -6.72 -4.05
N VAL A 230 -14.36 -5.86 -3.32
CA VAL A 230 -13.76 -5.07 -2.24
C VAL A 230 -13.70 -5.91 -0.97
N ALA A 231 -12.50 -6.06 -0.42
CA ALA A 231 -12.26 -6.84 0.80
C ALA A 231 -12.19 -5.98 2.07
N GLY A 232 -11.87 -4.70 1.94
CA GLY A 232 -11.54 -3.84 3.08
C GLY A 232 -10.03 -3.73 3.29
N PHE A 233 -9.62 -2.88 4.22
CA PHE A 233 -8.20 -2.76 4.58
C PHE A 233 -7.70 -3.98 5.36
N CYS A 234 -6.57 -4.54 4.95
CA CYS A 234 -5.95 -5.68 5.62
C CYS A 234 -4.81 -5.19 6.53
N PHE A 235 -5.13 -4.95 7.81
CA PHE A 235 -4.15 -4.52 8.79
C PHE A 235 -3.36 -5.70 9.34
N TYR A 236 -2.05 -5.55 9.38
CA TYR A 236 -1.15 -6.43 10.11
C TYR A 236 -0.78 -5.75 11.42
N ASP A 237 -1.11 -6.36 12.54
CA ASP A 237 -0.93 -5.77 13.87
C ASP A 237 0.34 -6.23 14.59
N GLY A 238 1.11 -7.15 13.96
CA GLY A 238 2.39 -7.60 14.50
C GLY A 238 2.30 -8.18 15.91
N HIS A 239 1.37 -9.11 16.15
CA HIS A 239 1.03 -9.69 17.48
C HIS A 239 2.20 -9.93 18.47
N HIS A 240 3.43 -9.93 18.01
CA HIS A 240 4.65 -10.08 18.82
C HIS A 240 5.46 -8.78 18.99
N GLU A 241 5.08 -7.67 18.31
CA GLU A 241 5.82 -6.40 18.31
C GLU A 241 5.10 -5.31 19.14
N THR A 242 4.15 -5.67 20.00
CA THR A 242 3.11 -4.78 20.52
C THR A 242 3.43 -4.08 21.85
N GLU A 243 4.60 -4.21 22.41
CA GLU A 243 4.92 -3.43 23.61
C GLU A 243 5.18 -1.97 23.25
N VAL A 244 4.26 -1.12 23.69
CA VAL A 244 4.48 0.33 23.69
C VAL A 244 5.67 0.64 24.60
N PRO A 245 6.72 1.31 24.13
CA PRO A 245 7.87 1.62 24.98
C PRO A 245 7.45 2.33 26.26
N PRO A 246 7.98 1.95 27.46
CA PRO A 246 7.57 2.55 28.72
C PRO A 246 7.76 4.08 28.77
N GLU A 247 8.72 4.59 28.04
CA GLU A 247 8.95 6.04 27.88
C GLU A 247 7.84 6.73 27.12
N LEU A 248 7.28 6.08 26.07
CA LEU A 248 6.13 6.60 25.34
C LEU A 248 4.86 6.57 26.19
N SER A 249 4.60 5.47 26.92
CA SER A 249 3.45 5.38 27.84
C SER A 249 3.49 6.51 28.86
N ARG A 250 4.63 6.71 29.51
CA ARG A 250 4.85 7.83 30.46
C ARG A 250 4.70 9.20 29.80
N PHE A 251 5.12 9.33 28.54
CA PHE A 251 4.93 10.56 27.79
C PHE A 251 3.46 10.82 27.52
N LEU A 252 2.70 9.83 27.05
CA LEU A 252 1.27 9.98 26.73
C LEU A 252 0.42 10.32 27.96
N GLU A 253 0.68 9.68 29.11
CA GLU A 253 -0.03 9.90 30.37
C GLU A 253 0.13 11.33 30.94
N LYS A 254 1.26 11.98 30.66
CA LYS A 254 1.65 13.26 31.29
C LYS A 254 1.04 14.52 30.67
N GLY A 255 0.10 14.44 29.73
CA GLY A 255 -0.45 15.67 29.17
C GLY A 255 -1.40 15.47 28.00
N ALA A 256 -1.74 16.57 27.34
CA ALA A 256 -2.68 16.57 26.22
C ALA A 256 -2.20 15.69 25.04
N PRO A 257 -3.12 15.11 24.24
CA PRO A 257 -2.78 14.33 23.06
C PRO A 257 -1.75 15.02 22.15
N PRO A 258 -0.66 14.33 21.75
CA PRO A 258 0.39 14.91 20.92
C PRO A 258 -0.01 14.97 19.43
N VAL A 259 0.75 15.71 18.64
CA VAL A 259 0.82 15.52 17.18
C VAL A 259 1.83 14.41 16.91
N VAL A 260 1.43 13.40 16.12
CA VAL A 260 2.34 12.33 15.70
C VAL A 260 2.84 12.63 14.29
N PHE A 261 4.16 12.56 14.08
CA PHE A 261 4.82 12.77 12.80
C PHE A 261 5.51 11.48 12.34
N THR A 262 5.21 11.05 11.12
CA THR A 262 5.81 9.84 10.55
C THR A 262 5.89 9.93 9.02
N LEU A 263 6.90 9.32 8.44
CA LEU A 263 7.04 9.17 7.00
C LEU A 263 6.88 7.71 6.53
N GLY A 264 6.43 6.82 7.43
CA GLY A 264 6.30 5.39 7.15
C GLY A 264 7.63 4.73 6.83
N SER A 265 7.59 3.59 6.16
CA SER A 265 8.77 2.78 5.87
C SER A 265 9.53 3.20 4.60
N SER A 266 8.96 4.02 3.75
CA SER A 266 9.56 4.40 2.46
C SER A 266 10.05 5.85 2.43
N ALA A 267 9.21 6.83 2.73
CA ALA A 267 9.56 8.23 2.65
C ALA A 267 10.50 8.71 3.77
N VAL A 268 10.61 7.94 4.85
CA VAL A 268 11.51 8.22 5.99
C VAL A 268 12.99 8.33 5.56
N TRP A 269 13.38 7.63 4.51
CA TRP A 269 14.74 7.64 3.98
C TRP A 269 15.11 8.92 3.22
N VAL A 270 14.12 9.74 2.86
CA VAL A 270 14.28 11.03 2.19
C VAL A 270 13.66 12.17 3.01
N ALA A 271 13.66 12.02 4.33
CA ALA A 271 13.02 12.95 5.28
C ALA A 271 13.59 14.36 5.22
N ARG A 272 14.92 14.52 5.01
CA ARG A 272 15.63 15.82 5.02
C ARG A 272 15.23 16.63 6.27
N ASP A 273 14.67 17.82 6.08
CA ASP A 273 14.28 18.73 7.16
C ASP A 273 12.92 18.43 7.80
N PHE A 274 12.23 17.36 7.38
CA PHE A 274 10.86 17.06 7.80
C PHE A 274 10.70 17.09 9.33
N PHE A 275 11.50 16.35 10.06
CA PHE A 275 11.38 16.25 11.52
C PHE A 275 11.75 17.55 12.24
N ARG A 276 12.74 18.30 11.75
CA ARG A 276 13.10 19.60 12.28
C ARG A 276 11.94 20.60 12.14
N GLU A 277 11.36 20.68 10.94
CA GLU A 277 10.20 21.55 10.67
C GLU A 277 8.96 21.12 11.46
N SER A 278 8.79 19.82 11.69
CA SER A 278 7.72 19.23 12.49
C SER A 278 7.79 19.67 13.95
N ILE A 279 8.96 19.62 14.56
CA ILE A 279 9.18 20.08 15.95
C ILE A 279 8.80 21.55 16.08
N GLU A 280 9.32 22.39 15.21
CA GLU A 280 9.04 23.83 15.25
C GLU A 280 7.56 24.13 14.99
N ALA A 281 6.91 23.38 14.10
CA ALA A 281 5.47 23.52 13.86
C ALA A 281 4.64 23.13 15.10
N ALA A 282 4.97 22.01 15.76
CA ALA A 282 4.31 21.58 17.00
C ALA A 282 4.45 22.63 18.11
N ARG A 283 5.68 23.19 18.27
CA ARG A 283 5.96 24.28 19.21
C ARG A 283 5.06 25.51 18.93
N ARG A 284 4.92 25.91 17.67
CA ARG A 284 4.11 27.07 17.26
C ARG A 284 2.64 26.91 17.59
N VAL A 285 2.11 25.69 17.51
CA VAL A 285 0.70 25.40 17.86
C VAL A 285 0.52 25.01 19.32
N GLY A 286 1.58 25.06 20.14
CA GLY A 286 1.53 24.71 21.56
C GLY A 286 1.16 23.27 21.83
N ARG A 287 1.64 22.33 21.00
CA ARG A 287 1.37 20.90 21.13
C ARG A 287 2.62 20.09 21.37
N ARG A 288 2.48 19.01 22.15
CA ARG A 288 3.50 17.97 22.28
C ARG A 288 3.63 17.22 20.97
N ALA A 289 4.79 16.58 20.72
CA ALA A 289 5.03 15.83 19.51
C ALA A 289 5.64 14.46 19.77
N VAL A 290 5.21 13.47 19.01
CA VAL A 290 5.87 12.17 18.87
C VAL A 290 6.40 12.06 17.45
N LEU A 291 7.70 11.83 17.32
CA LEU A 291 8.37 11.65 16.03
C LEU A 291 8.68 10.16 15.86
N LEU A 292 8.17 9.54 14.80
CA LEU A 292 8.58 8.20 14.37
C LEU A 292 9.63 8.36 13.28
N ILE A 293 10.89 8.35 13.67
CA ILE A 293 12.01 8.75 12.81
C ILE A 293 12.49 7.63 11.87
N GLY A 294 12.23 6.37 12.20
CA GLY A 294 12.52 5.17 11.37
C GLY A 294 14.00 4.90 11.09
N ASP A 295 14.87 5.86 11.32
CA ASP A 295 16.33 5.73 11.18
C ASP A 295 17.04 6.80 12.01
N GLU A 296 18.16 6.42 12.64
CA GLU A 296 18.95 7.30 13.51
C GLU A 296 19.46 8.57 12.79
N ARG A 297 19.67 8.53 11.48
CA ARG A 297 20.05 9.72 10.67
C ARG A 297 19.00 10.83 10.70
N ASN A 298 17.77 10.49 11.02
CA ASN A 298 16.67 11.45 11.17
C ASN A 298 16.53 11.99 12.59
N MET A 299 17.35 11.51 13.54
CA MET A 299 17.32 11.98 14.92
C MET A 299 17.72 13.46 14.98
N PRO A 300 16.85 14.35 15.48
CA PRO A 300 17.20 15.74 15.67
C PRO A 300 18.35 15.90 16.67
N SER A 301 19.20 16.90 16.46
CA SER A 301 20.36 17.18 17.34
C SER A 301 19.96 17.49 18.78
N SER A 302 18.73 17.94 19.00
CA SER A 302 18.16 18.16 20.33
C SER A 302 16.64 17.96 20.28
N LEU A 303 16.08 17.38 21.34
CA LEU A 303 14.63 17.26 21.53
C LEU A 303 14.22 18.27 22.62
N PRO A 304 13.40 19.28 22.27
CA PRO A 304 12.86 20.21 23.26
C PRO A 304 11.86 19.51 24.20
N GLU A 305 11.57 20.16 25.32
CA GLU A 305 10.51 19.70 26.23
C GLU A 305 9.20 19.46 25.47
N GLY A 306 8.51 18.35 25.80
CA GLY A 306 7.27 18.00 25.12
C GLY A 306 7.43 17.30 23.76
N VAL A 307 8.65 16.92 23.39
CA VAL A 307 8.92 16.12 22.18
C VAL A 307 9.62 14.82 22.55
N ILE A 308 9.18 13.71 21.97
CA ILE A 308 9.84 12.40 22.03
C ILE A 308 10.07 11.87 20.60
N ALA A 309 11.20 11.24 20.37
CA ALA A 309 11.54 10.58 19.10
C ALA A 309 11.78 9.09 19.33
N LEU A 310 11.19 8.26 18.48
CA LEU A 310 11.25 6.81 18.52
C LEU A 310 11.46 6.28 17.10
N ASP A 311 12.16 5.17 16.96
CA ASP A 311 12.38 4.57 15.64
C ASP A 311 11.06 4.04 15.06
N TYR A 312 10.36 3.25 15.84
CA TYR A 312 9.12 2.60 15.44
C TYR A 312 8.18 2.38 16.63
N VAL A 313 6.89 2.52 16.39
CA VAL A 313 5.82 2.08 17.30
C VAL A 313 4.67 1.58 16.44
N PRO A 314 3.97 0.48 16.82
CA PRO A 314 2.77 0.04 16.13
C PRO A 314 1.72 1.15 16.05
N TYR A 315 1.26 1.45 14.84
CA TYR A 315 0.34 2.57 14.62
C TYR A 315 -1.00 2.38 15.32
N LEU A 316 -1.50 1.14 15.41
CA LEU A 316 -2.75 0.83 16.09
C LEU A 316 -2.71 1.16 17.60
N SER A 317 -1.51 1.12 18.20
CA SER A 317 -1.33 1.49 19.60
C SER A 317 -1.12 2.99 19.82
N LEU A 318 -0.47 3.69 18.87
CA LEU A 318 -0.10 5.09 19.03
C LEU A 318 -1.11 6.06 18.43
N LEU A 319 -1.61 5.81 17.21
CA LEU A 319 -2.40 6.82 16.51
C LEU A 319 -3.71 7.20 17.22
N PRO A 320 -4.41 6.30 17.94
CA PRO A 320 -5.60 6.68 18.71
C PRO A 320 -5.32 7.72 19.82
N GLU A 321 -4.08 7.81 20.28
CA GLU A 321 -3.65 8.74 21.33
C GLU A 321 -3.26 10.13 20.78
N ALA A 322 -3.24 10.30 19.46
CA ALA A 322 -2.85 11.54 18.80
C ALA A 322 -4.04 12.51 18.65
N CYS A 323 -3.77 13.81 18.69
CA CYS A 323 -4.75 14.83 18.27
C CYS A 323 -4.74 15.07 16.75
N VAL A 324 -3.60 14.88 16.07
CA VAL A 324 -3.42 14.94 14.62
C VAL A 324 -2.25 14.02 14.26
N VAL A 325 -2.35 13.35 13.11
CA VAL A 325 -1.23 12.60 12.52
C VAL A 325 -0.76 13.29 11.26
N VAL A 326 0.55 13.55 11.17
CA VAL A 326 1.21 14.09 9.98
C VAL A 326 2.01 12.97 9.33
N HIS A 327 1.68 12.63 8.06
CA HIS A 327 2.31 11.50 7.39
C HIS A 327 2.44 11.68 5.87
N HIS A 328 3.21 10.81 5.22
CA HIS A 328 3.52 10.89 3.79
C HIS A 328 2.37 10.51 2.84
N GLY A 329 1.33 9.83 3.31
CA GLY A 329 0.18 9.45 2.48
C GLY A 329 0.24 8.07 1.84
N GLY A 330 1.18 7.21 2.21
CA GLY A 330 1.12 5.79 1.80
C GLY A 330 -0.20 5.15 2.26
N VAL A 331 -0.78 4.25 1.46
CA VAL A 331 -2.11 3.69 1.71
C VAL A 331 -2.21 3.03 3.09
N GLY A 332 -1.17 2.31 3.54
CA GLY A 332 -1.14 1.66 4.85
C GLY A 332 -1.22 2.67 6.01
N THR A 333 -0.44 3.76 5.97
CA THR A 333 -0.48 4.80 7.02
C THR A 333 -1.77 5.61 6.96
N THR A 334 -2.27 5.91 5.75
CA THR A 334 -3.54 6.62 5.55
C THR A 334 -4.70 5.82 6.15
N SER A 335 -4.77 4.53 5.84
CA SER A 335 -5.83 3.65 6.35
C SER A 335 -5.80 3.50 7.86
N GLN A 336 -4.62 3.41 8.47
CA GLN A 336 -4.47 3.33 9.92
C GLN A 336 -4.86 4.64 10.62
N GLY A 337 -4.54 5.81 10.03
CA GLY A 337 -5.03 7.11 10.51
C GLY A 337 -6.55 7.21 10.47
N LEU A 338 -7.17 6.76 9.37
CA LEU A 338 -8.63 6.68 9.23
C LEU A 338 -9.26 5.71 10.25
N PHE A 339 -8.65 4.54 10.45
CA PHE A 339 -9.09 3.54 11.41
C PHE A 339 -8.98 4.04 12.86
N ALA A 340 -7.91 4.76 13.19
CA ALA A 340 -7.72 5.40 14.50
C ALA A 340 -8.75 6.50 14.78
N GLY A 341 -9.37 7.08 13.75
CA GLY A 341 -10.35 8.15 13.90
C GLY A 341 -9.74 9.51 14.21
N VAL A 342 -8.53 9.76 13.72
CA VAL A 342 -7.75 10.97 13.97
C VAL A 342 -7.63 11.81 12.71
N PRO A 343 -7.79 13.14 12.78
CA PRO A 343 -7.53 14.02 11.65
C PRO A 343 -6.08 13.91 11.17
N THR A 344 -5.85 14.01 9.86
CA THR A 344 -4.50 13.86 9.32
C THR A 344 -4.07 15.05 8.46
N LEU A 345 -2.78 15.39 8.52
CA LEU A 345 -2.10 16.24 7.55
C LEU A 345 -1.24 15.35 6.66
N ILE A 346 -1.59 15.25 5.39
CA ILE A 346 -0.89 14.37 4.44
C ILE A 346 0.12 15.17 3.63
N VAL A 347 1.36 14.69 3.59
CA VAL A 347 2.51 15.31 2.91
C VAL A 347 3.05 14.36 1.84
N PRO A 348 2.47 14.35 0.63
CA PRO A 348 2.86 13.40 -0.40
C PRO A 348 4.29 13.57 -0.89
N PHE A 349 5.01 12.48 -1.05
CA PHE A 349 6.37 12.39 -1.59
C PHE A 349 6.36 11.80 -3.01
N ALA A 350 5.80 10.60 -3.19
CA ALA A 350 5.84 9.86 -4.45
C ALA A 350 4.64 8.91 -4.61
N PHE A 351 4.57 8.18 -5.72
CA PHE A 351 3.62 7.09 -6.00
C PHE A 351 2.14 7.47 -5.87
N ASP A 352 1.36 6.65 -5.17
CA ASP A 352 -0.08 6.78 -4.91
C ASP A 352 -0.44 7.80 -3.81
N GLN A 353 0.57 8.39 -3.16
CA GLN A 353 0.39 9.17 -1.94
C GLN A 353 -0.49 10.42 -2.13
N SER A 354 -0.39 11.08 -3.30
CA SER A 354 -1.24 12.23 -3.61
C SER A 354 -2.69 11.84 -3.86
N ASP A 355 -2.91 10.66 -4.43
CA ASP A 355 -4.23 10.09 -4.67
C ASP A 355 -4.90 9.70 -3.34
N ASN A 356 -4.17 9.00 -2.49
CA ASN A 356 -4.63 8.68 -1.14
C ASN A 356 -4.97 9.94 -0.33
N ALA A 357 -4.16 11.00 -0.46
CA ALA A 357 -4.44 12.28 0.17
C ALA A 357 -5.74 12.91 -0.33
N GLU A 358 -6.03 12.80 -1.64
CA GLU A 358 -7.28 13.32 -2.22
C GLU A 358 -8.50 12.52 -1.74
N HIS A 359 -8.40 11.18 -1.65
CA HIS A 359 -9.46 10.34 -1.09
C HIS A 359 -9.76 10.71 0.37
N ALA A 360 -8.73 10.82 1.22
CA ALA A 360 -8.90 11.23 2.62
C ALA A 360 -9.47 12.65 2.74
N ARG A 361 -9.06 13.58 1.86
CA ARG A 361 -9.62 14.94 1.78
C ARG A 361 -11.10 14.93 1.40
N LYS A 362 -11.52 14.11 0.43
CA LYS A 362 -12.94 13.93 0.04
C LYS A 362 -13.78 13.41 1.23
N LEU A 363 -13.22 12.59 2.11
CA LEU A 363 -13.87 12.15 3.34
C LEU A 363 -14.02 13.26 4.39
N GLY A 364 -13.29 14.37 4.24
CA GLY A 364 -13.28 15.48 5.20
C GLY A 364 -12.48 15.18 6.47
N THR A 365 -11.57 14.22 6.43
CA THR A 365 -10.73 13.79 7.56
C THR A 365 -9.33 14.37 7.52
N SER A 366 -8.93 14.98 6.39
CA SER A 366 -7.54 15.38 6.18
C SER A 366 -7.39 16.70 5.45
N ARG A 367 -6.19 17.26 5.59
CA ARG A 367 -5.63 18.34 4.76
C ARG A 367 -4.38 17.84 4.06
N THR A 368 -3.98 18.51 2.98
CA THR A 368 -2.79 18.12 2.20
C THR A 368 -1.84 19.30 2.10
N LEU A 369 -0.56 19.06 2.41
CA LEU A 369 0.52 20.03 2.23
C LEU A 369 1.64 19.35 1.42
N TYR A 370 2.03 19.95 0.30
CA TYR A 370 3.07 19.35 -0.52
C TYR A 370 4.47 19.59 0.01
N ARG A 371 5.38 18.65 -0.21
CA ARG A 371 6.75 18.64 0.31
C ARG A 371 7.49 19.96 0.10
N LYS A 372 7.35 20.61 -1.06
CA LYS A 372 7.97 21.90 -1.38
C LYS A 372 7.51 23.04 -0.47
N ASP A 373 6.32 22.91 0.13
CA ASP A 373 5.69 23.89 1.01
C ASP A 373 5.78 23.47 2.49
N TYR A 374 6.50 22.36 2.79
CA TYR A 374 6.63 21.82 4.13
C TYR A 374 7.69 22.56 4.93
N PHE A 375 7.30 23.66 5.56
CA PHE A 375 8.12 24.43 6.50
C PHE A 375 7.24 24.88 7.68
N ALA A 376 7.86 25.03 8.85
CA ALA A 376 7.16 25.15 10.12
C ALA A 376 5.98 26.13 10.17
N PRO A 377 6.05 27.37 9.64
CA PRO A 377 4.91 28.28 9.62
C PRO A 377 3.71 27.74 8.84
N ARG A 378 3.93 27.08 7.69
CA ARG A 378 2.86 26.51 6.89
C ARG A 378 2.27 25.28 7.55
N VAL A 379 3.12 24.39 8.06
CA VAL A 379 2.68 23.19 8.82
C VAL A 379 1.85 23.61 10.03
N ALA A 380 2.31 24.61 10.79
CA ALA A 380 1.58 25.15 11.93
C ALA A 380 0.20 25.70 11.55
N ASN A 381 0.07 26.38 10.41
CA ASN A 381 -1.22 26.86 9.90
C ASN A 381 -2.17 25.68 9.59
N GLU A 382 -1.68 24.64 8.89
CA GLU A 382 -2.49 23.47 8.57
C GLU A 382 -2.91 22.68 9.83
N LEU A 383 -1.99 22.55 10.81
CA LEU A 383 -2.29 21.96 12.13
C LEU A 383 -3.34 22.77 12.88
N THR A 384 -3.22 24.11 12.86
CA THR A 384 -4.19 25.00 13.50
C THR A 384 -5.57 24.82 12.91
N GLU A 385 -5.69 24.70 11.59
CA GLU A 385 -6.97 24.44 10.92
C GLU A 385 -7.58 23.08 11.32
N LEU A 386 -6.76 22.02 11.34
CA LEU A 386 -7.22 20.69 11.77
C LEU A 386 -7.67 20.66 13.23
N LEU A 387 -6.97 21.36 14.11
CA LEU A 387 -7.26 21.41 15.53
C LEU A 387 -8.45 22.32 15.89
N ARG A 388 -8.65 23.43 15.15
CA ARG A 388 -9.69 24.42 15.44
C ARG A 388 -11.04 24.08 14.84
N GLN A 389 -11.09 23.31 13.75
CA GLN A 389 -12.33 22.96 13.08
C GLN A 389 -12.83 21.58 13.55
N PRO A 390 -13.88 21.51 14.41
CA PRO A 390 -14.37 20.24 14.97
C PRO A 390 -14.90 19.26 13.91
N SER A 391 -15.16 19.74 12.70
CA SER A 391 -15.63 18.92 11.58
C SER A 391 -14.62 17.83 11.21
N TYR A 392 -13.30 18.11 11.24
CA TYR A 392 -12.28 17.11 10.92
C TYR A 392 -12.30 15.93 11.91
N ALA A 393 -12.28 16.23 13.20
CA ALA A 393 -12.34 15.20 14.26
C ALA A 393 -13.63 14.39 14.18
N ARG A 394 -14.79 15.05 14.04
CA ARG A 394 -16.08 14.38 13.90
C ARG A 394 -16.09 13.45 12.69
N ARG A 395 -15.64 13.93 11.50
CA ARG A 395 -15.59 13.09 10.29
C ARG A 395 -14.61 11.95 10.42
N ALA A 396 -13.46 12.15 11.06
CA ALA A 396 -12.50 11.09 11.33
C ALA A 396 -13.12 9.98 12.21
N ILE A 397 -13.85 10.34 13.26
CA ILE A 397 -14.57 9.38 14.11
C ILE A 397 -15.66 8.65 13.33
N GLU A 398 -16.47 9.35 12.54
CA GLU A 398 -17.52 8.74 11.69
C GLU A 398 -16.97 7.71 10.70
N VAL A 399 -15.84 8.03 10.07
CA VAL A 399 -15.13 7.13 9.16
C VAL A 399 -14.58 5.92 9.91
N SER A 400 -13.90 6.16 11.03
CA SER A 400 -13.35 5.09 11.89
C SER A 400 -14.43 4.09 12.34
N GLN A 401 -15.59 4.57 12.76
CA GLN A 401 -16.69 3.70 13.16
C GLN A 401 -17.19 2.78 12.04
N LYS A 402 -17.10 3.20 10.79
CA LYS A 402 -17.42 2.36 9.63
C LYS A 402 -16.33 1.33 9.38
N LEU A 403 -15.07 1.77 9.36
CA LEU A 403 -13.92 0.89 9.13
C LEU A 403 -13.77 -0.20 10.21
N LYS A 404 -14.09 0.12 11.47
CA LYS A 404 -14.06 -0.85 12.59
C LYS A 404 -15.11 -1.96 12.50
N ARG A 405 -16.05 -1.87 11.57
CA ARG A 405 -17.03 -2.93 11.27
C ARG A 405 -16.56 -3.88 10.17
N GLU A 406 -15.46 -3.54 9.50
CA GLU A 406 -14.87 -4.34 8.44
C GLU A 406 -13.78 -5.24 9.01
N ASP A 407 -13.68 -6.45 8.47
CA ASP A 407 -12.57 -7.37 8.71
C ASP A 407 -11.98 -7.75 7.34
N GLY A 408 -11.03 -6.93 6.89
CA GLY A 408 -10.43 -7.08 5.57
C GLY A 408 -9.75 -8.45 5.37
N PRO A 409 -8.90 -8.92 6.29
CA PRO A 409 -8.26 -10.23 6.18
C PRO A 409 -9.28 -11.36 6.10
N ALA A 410 -10.31 -11.37 6.97
CA ALA A 410 -11.35 -12.39 6.95
C ALA A 410 -12.13 -12.36 5.63
N ARG A 411 -12.52 -11.18 5.14
CA ARG A 411 -13.23 -11.03 3.87
C ARG A 411 -12.37 -11.48 2.68
N ALA A 412 -11.08 -11.11 2.65
CA ALA A 412 -10.15 -11.57 1.61
C ALA A 412 -10.01 -13.09 1.61
N ALA A 413 -9.88 -13.71 2.79
CA ALA A 413 -9.83 -15.16 2.94
C ALA A 413 -11.12 -15.84 2.45
N ASP A 414 -12.32 -15.30 2.78
CA ASP A 414 -13.60 -15.81 2.27
C ASP A 414 -13.62 -15.82 0.73
N LEU A 415 -13.17 -14.73 0.11
CA LEU A 415 -13.13 -14.58 -1.33
C LEU A 415 -12.12 -15.54 -1.99
N ILE A 416 -11.01 -15.80 -1.33
CA ILE A 416 -10.00 -16.79 -1.75
C ILE A 416 -10.58 -18.21 -1.66
N GLU A 417 -11.20 -18.58 -0.55
CA GLU A 417 -11.81 -19.90 -0.35
C GLU A 417 -12.94 -20.21 -1.35
N GLN A 418 -13.71 -19.18 -1.75
CA GLN A 418 -14.72 -19.32 -2.82
C GLN A 418 -14.10 -19.75 -4.14
N ILE A 419 -12.93 -19.21 -4.52
CA ILE A 419 -12.22 -19.64 -5.73
C ILE A 419 -11.75 -21.09 -5.60
N LEU A 420 -11.11 -21.43 -4.48
CA LEU A 420 -10.61 -22.78 -4.21
C LEU A 420 -11.73 -23.86 -4.24
N THR A 421 -12.96 -23.46 -3.91
CA THR A 421 -14.13 -24.34 -3.95
C THR A 421 -14.69 -24.49 -5.37
N ARG A 422 -14.74 -23.39 -6.17
CA ARG A 422 -15.23 -23.42 -7.56
C ARG A 422 -14.33 -24.24 -8.47
N THR A 423 -13.03 -24.13 -8.33
CA THR A 423 -12.03 -24.89 -9.11
C THR A 423 -12.18 -26.40 -8.95
N ARG A 424 -12.86 -26.85 -7.90
CA ARG A 424 -13.16 -28.27 -7.64
C ARG A 424 -14.39 -28.81 -8.42
N ASN A 425 -15.34 -27.92 -8.74
CA ASN A 425 -16.65 -28.31 -9.27
C ASN A 425 -16.76 -28.19 -10.81
N SER A 426 -15.75 -27.64 -11.48
CA SER A 426 -15.77 -27.46 -12.93
C SER A 426 -14.44 -27.86 -13.58
N PRO A 427 -14.21 -29.19 -13.81
CA PRO A 427 -13.09 -29.60 -14.67
C PRO A 427 -13.24 -29.16 -16.12
N GLU A 428 -14.46 -28.80 -16.57
CA GLU A 428 -14.79 -28.48 -17.97
C GLU A 428 -14.66 -26.98 -18.32
N GLU A 429 -14.77 -26.04 -17.38
CA GLU A 429 -14.60 -24.60 -17.68
C GLU A 429 -13.15 -24.18 -17.91
N LEU A 430 -12.17 -24.97 -17.48
CA LEU A 430 -10.75 -24.74 -17.76
C LEU A 430 -10.38 -25.04 -19.23
N ALA A 431 -11.18 -25.83 -19.94
CA ALA A 431 -10.98 -26.13 -21.34
C ALA A 431 -11.42 -24.98 -22.29
N TYR A 432 -12.29 -24.09 -21.84
CA TYR A 432 -12.74 -22.92 -22.63
C TYR A 432 -11.78 -21.73 -22.60
N ALA A 433 -10.82 -21.71 -21.67
CA ALA A 433 -9.78 -20.68 -21.59
C ALA A 433 -8.51 -21.05 -22.37
N SER A 434 -8.40 -22.30 -22.86
CA SER A 434 -7.40 -22.73 -23.81
C SER A 434 -8.09 -22.85 -25.18
N GLY A 435 -8.18 -21.72 -25.90
CA GLY A 435 -8.82 -21.68 -27.22
C GLY A 435 -8.31 -22.77 -28.18
N ASP A 436 -9.23 -23.64 -28.63
CA ASP A 436 -9.15 -24.26 -29.93
C ASP A 436 -9.50 -23.23 -31.03
#